data_55a20a161383291dace7d309550f529e
#
_entry.id   55a20a161383291dace7d309550f529e
#
_cell.length_a   1.000
_cell.length_b   1.000
_cell.length_c   1.000
_cell.angle_alpha   90.00
_cell.angle_beta   90.00
_cell.angle_gamma   90.00
#
_symmetry.space_group_name_H-M   'P 1'
#
loop_
_entity.id
_entity.type
_entity.pdbx_description
1 polymer ?
#
loop_
_entity_poly.entity_id
_entity_poly.type
_entity_poly.pdbx_seq_one_letter_code
_entity_poly.pdbx_strand_id
1 'polypeptide(L)'
;MKLLFATPSAFSSNAFVASFGFTGVPAPTDAAVRAANLELNGVLLTGTYEEILSAVDDTPNQAAIVALGNAGGEDDFIRALQDRAKCPLTGGAAAIDPVTGKAGLIAGGGQAAVFLIRDEGYDVKVVSENIHDVILGECKIEMDGKRTFKTINGEDALTWYNAQRTKYGIGDQDFEYLTFSDTLGVNAHTSVHNGCLVSGRDLEDTMTLRMVPADKVFPRMDAFYADENAVVFGCAGLKGILPQPIMGEGTGLFMFGEVCTVNGISKFGNLMLSKLCIRPKK
;
A
#
# COMPACT_ATOMS: atom_id res chain seq x y z
N MET A 1 -15.64 6.09 19.70
CA MET A 1 -14.80 7.12 19.10
C MET A 1 -14.94 7.01 17.59
N LYS A 2 -15.13 8.09 16.87
CA LYS A 2 -15.34 8.03 15.41
C LYS A 2 -14.02 8.29 14.72
N LEU A 3 -13.59 7.35 13.88
CA LEU A 3 -12.45 7.53 13.00
C LEU A 3 -12.92 8.28 11.75
N LEU A 4 -12.41 9.48 11.55
CA LEU A 4 -12.75 10.29 10.39
C LEU A 4 -11.61 10.12 9.37
N PHE A 5 -11.85 9.42 8.26
CA PHE A 5 -11.02 9.58 7.09
C PHE A 5 -11.42 10.92 6.46
N ALA A 6 -10.58 11.94 6.65
CA ALA A 6 -10.80 13.21 5.99
C ALA A 6 -10.67 13.03 4.49
N THR A 7 -11.68 13.46 3.76
CA THR A 7 -11.56 13.64 2.31
C THR A 7 -10.46 14.66 2.05
N PRO A 8 -9.45 14.35 1.27
CA PRO A 8 -8.40 15.30 0.98
C PRO A 8 -8.87 16.25 -0.13
N SER A 9 -9.48 17.36 0.24
CA SER A 9 -9.57 18.53 -0.64
C SER A 9 -8.24 19.30 -0.71
N ALA A 10 -7.22 18.89 0.04
CA ALA A 10 -5.91 19.52 0.06
C ALA A 10 -4.82 18.45 0.17
N PHE A 11 -4.32 17.97 -0.97
CA PHE A 11 -3.00 17.37 -1.01
C PHE A 11 -1.97 18.49 -0.90
N SER A 12 -1.54 18.80 0.32
CA SER A 12 -0.23 19.41 0.49
C SER A 12 0.80 18.30 0.35
N SER A 13 1.94 18.58 -0.28
CA SER A 13 3.09 17.69 -0.45
C SER A 13 3.72 17.22 0.87
N ASN A 14 3.16 17.57 2.01
CA ASN A 14 3.70 17.35 3.32
C ASN A 14 2.71 16.54 4.16
N ALA A 15 3.11 15.31 4.47
CA ALA A 15 2.62 14.47 5.54
C ALA A 15 1.10 14.24 5.57
N PHE A 16 0.70 13.08 5.13
CA PHE A 16 -0.60 12.56 5.47
C PHE A 16 -0.57 12.09 6.93
N VAL A 17 -1.25 12.81 7.80
CA VAL A 17 -1.51 12.38 9.18
C VAL A 17 -2.90 11.77 9.21
N ALA A 18 -3.01 10.45 9.21
CA ALA A 18 -4.19 9.82 9.77
C ALA A 18 -4.08 9.98 11.30
N SER A 19 -4.60 11.06 11.85
CA SER A 19 -4.61 11.23 13.29
C SER A 19 -5.71 10.36 13.89
N PHE A 20 -5.34 9.19 14.35
CA PHE A 20 -6.13 8.40 15.25
C PHE A 20 -5.93 9.00 16.65
N GLY A 21 -6.82 9.85 17.11
CA GLY A 21 -6.71 10.42 18.44
C GLY A 21 -7.06 9.38 19.50
N PHE A 22 -6.07 8.75 20.12
CA PHE A 22 -6.24 7.87 21.27
C PHE A 22 -5.43 8.36 22.47
N THR A 23 -6.06 8.36 23.61
CA THR A 23 -5.40 8.44 24.91
C THR A 23 -5.62 7.10 25.59
N GLY A 24 -4.57 6.27 25.71
CA GLY A 24 -4.64 5.04 26.52
C GLY A 24 -3.84 3.86 25.97
N VAL A 25 -3.62 2.91 26.83
CA VAL A 25 -2.93 1.63 26.64
C VAL A 25 -3.50 0.84 25.46
N PRO A 26 -2.68 0.08 24.70
CA PRO A 26 -3.15 -0.76 23.58
C PRO A 26 -4.09 -1.84 24.09
N ALA A 27 -5.38 -1.58 24.01
CA ALA A 27 -6.42 -2.57 24.21
C ALA A 27 -7.33 -2.57 22.98
N PRO A 28 -7.87 -3.70 22.55
CA PRO A 28 -8.89 -3.74 21.51
C PRO A 28 -10.01 -2.75 21.86
N THR A 29 -10.30 -1.85 20.94
CA THR A 29 -11.32 -0.82 21.15
C THR A 29 -12.36 -0.92 20.06
N ASP A 30 -13.62 -1.08 20.43
CA ASP A 30 -14.71 -0.97 19.49
C ASP A 30 -14.66 0.40 18.83
N ALA A 31 -14.66 0.40 17.51
CA ALA A 31 -14.50 1.61 16.72
C ALA A 31 -15.41 1.59 15.50
N ALA A 32 -15.71 2.77 14.98
CA ALA A 32 -16.42 2.94 13.74
C ALA A 32 -15.57 3.79 12.78
N VAL A 33 -15.49 3.36 11.53
CA VAL A 33 -14.81 4.06 10.44
C VAL A 33 -15.84 4.67 9.52
N ARG A 34 -15.75 5.96 9.27
CA ARG A 34 -16.52 6.61 8.22
C ARG A 34 -15.72 6.64 6.92
N ALA A 35 -16.29 6.04 5.89
CA ALA A 35 -15.78 6.06 4.54
C ALA A 35 -16.94 6.43 3.60
N ALA A 36 -16.75 7.40 2.71
CA ALA A 36 -17.77 7.79 1.71
C ALA A 36 -19.18 7.98 2.30
N ASN A 37 -19.32 8.65 3.44
CA ASN A 37 -20.57 8.83 4.21
C ASN A 37 -21.15 7.57 4.88
N LEU A 38 -20.48 6.43 4.77
CA LEU A 38 -20.83 5.19 5.45
C LEU A 38 -20.08 5.08 6.78
N GLU A 39 -20.68 4.42 7.76
CA GLU A 39 -20.06 4.13 9.06
C GLU A 39 -19.94 2.63 9.21
N LEU A 40 -18.69 2.11 9.28
CA LEU A 40 -18.38 0.70 9.46
C LEU A 40 -18.02 0.41 10.91
N ASN A 41 -18.62 -0.62 11.47
CA ASN A 41 -18.31 -1.10 12.80
C ASN A 41 -17.18 -2.15 12.77
N GLY A 42 -16.38 -2.17 13.83
CA GLY A 42 -15.28 -3.10 13.96
C GLY A 42 -14.45 -2.88 15.21
N VAL A 43 -13.28 -3.50 15.20
CA VAL A 43 -12.30 -3.42 16.30
C VAL A 43 -11.03 -2.74 15.80
N LEU A 44 -10.57 -1.73 16.53
CA LEU A 44 -9.30 -1.07 16.27
C LEU A 44 -8.23 -1.59 17.23
N LEU A 45 -7.14 -2.07 16.65
CA LEU A 45 -5.92 -2.51 17.35
C LEU A 45 -4.80 -1.53 17.03
N THR A 46 -4.04 -1.10 18.04
CA THR A 46 -2.87 -0.24 17.87
C THR A 46 -1.75 -0.72 18.76
N GLY A 47 -0.49 -0.60 18.32
CA GLY A 47 0.66 -1.02 19.11
C GLY A 47 1.83 -1.46 18.24
N THR A 48 2.71 -2.24 18.82
CA THR A 48 3.74 -2.99 18.08
C THR A 48 3.09 -4.10 17.25
N TYR A 49 3.81 -4.63 16.28
CA TYR A 49 3.33 -5.76 15.48
C TYR A 49 2.96 -6.96 16.35
N GLU A 50 3.78 -7.25 17.37
CA GLU A 50 3.55 -8.37 18.30
C GLU A 50 2.28 -8.16 19.16
N GLU A 51 2.09 -6.97 19.70
CA GLU A 51 0.90 -6.62 20.48
C GLU A 51 -0.38 -6.74 19.65
N ILE A 52 -0.36 -6.22 18.42
CA ILE A 52 -1.51 -6.33 17.49
C ILE A 52 -1.81 -7.79 17.17
N LEU A 53 -0.79 -8.56 16.77
CA LEU A 53 -0.98 -9.98 16.44
C LEU A 53 -1.53 -10.78 17.63
N SER A 54 -1.11 -10.44 18.85
CA SER A 54 -1.59 -11.10 20.07
C SER A 54 -3.04 -10.73 20.42
N ALA A 55 -3.49 -9.55 19.99
CA ALA A 55 -4.83 -9.04 20.27
C ALA A 55 -5.89 -9.45 19.23
N VAL A 56 -5.49 -10.01 18.09
CA VAL A 56 -6.45 -10.55 17.09
C VAL A 56 -7.08 -11.81 17.68
N ASP A 57 -8.40 -11.77 17.87
CA ASP A 57 -9.21 -12.90 18.34
C ASP A 57 -9.74 -13.76 17.17
N ASP A 58 -10.43 -14.85 17.50
CA ASP A 58 -11.02 -15.77 16.51
C ASP A 58 -12.37 -15.31 15.93
N THR A 59 -12.82 -14.10 16.25
CA THR A 59 -14.07 -13.55 15.70
C THR A 59 -13.91 -13.32 14.20
N PRO A 60 -14.87 -13.76 13.36
CA PRO A 60 -14.78 -13.57 11.92
C PRO A 60 -14.71 -12.10 11.53
N ASN A 61 -13.76 -11.76 10.65
CA ASN A 61 -13.58 -10.44 10.10
C ASN A 61 -13.91 -10.46 8.59
N GLN A 62 -14.52 -9.40 8.08
CA GLN A 62 -14.83 -9.27 6.65
C GLN A 62 -13.62 -8.81 5.86
N ALA A 63 -12.90 -7.83 6.40
CA ALA A 63 -11.66 -7.27 5.87
C ALA A 63 -10.91 -6.53 6.99
N ALA A 64 -9.68 -6.12 6.73
CA ALA A 64 -8.98 -5.22 7.62
C ALA A 64 -8.35 -4.05 6.88
N ILE A 65 -8.40 -2.86 7.50
CA ILE A 65 -7.64 -1.68 7.06
C ILE A 65 -6.39 -1.60 7.94
N VAL A 66 -5.22 -1.54 7.29
CA VAL A 66 -3.91 -1.55 7.96
C VAL A 66 -3.21 -0.23 7.70
N ALA A 67 -2.81 0.46 8.76
CA ALA A 67 -1.91 1.60 8.71
C ALA A 67 -0.57 1.20 9.34
N LEU A 68 0.49 1.23 8.55
CA LEU A 68 1.85 0.87 8.96
C LEU A 68 2.65 2.13 9.27
N GLY A 69 3.44 2.11 10.33
CA GLY A 69 4.30 3.22 10.73
C GLY A 69 5.65 3.26 10.01
N ASN A 70 5.86 2.41 9.01
CA ASN A 70 7.14 2.29 8.28
C ASN A 70 8.34 2.00 9.20
N ALA A 71 8.15 1.04 10.10
CA ALA A 71 9.12 0.67 11.13
C ALA A 71 10.09 -0.44 10.69
N GLY A 72 9.88 -1.03 9.49
CA GLY A 72 10.55 -2.24 8.99
C GLY A 72 9.82 -3.52 9.43
N GLY A 73 9.92 -4.57 8.62
CA GLY A 73 9.24 -5.85 8.87
C GLY A 73 7.77 -5.89 8.44
N GLU A 74 7.36 -4.94 7.59
CA GLU A 74 5.98 -4.81 7.11
C GLU A 74 5.49 -6.09 6.39
N ASP A 75 6.33 -6.68 5.55
CA ASP A 75 5.98 -7.90 4.79
C ASP A 75 5.69 -9.09 5.73
N ASP A 76 6.51 -9.28 6.75
CA ASP A 76 6.33 -10.35 7.75
C ASP A 76 5.08 -10.10 8.60
N PHE A 77 4.86 -8.85 9.01
CA PHE A 77 3.67 -8.47 9.77
C PHE A 77 2.38 -8.67 8.97
N ILE A 78 2.30 -8.22 7.72
CA ILE A 78 1.12 -8.37 6.87
C ILE A 78 0.75 -9.84 6.70
N ARG A 79 1.75 -10.71 6.44
CA ARG A 79 1.52 -12.15 6.32
C ARG A 79 0.97 -12.74 7.62
N ALA A 80 1.62 -12.47 8.76
CA ALA A 80 1.18 -12.97 10.05
C ALA A 80 -0.21 -12.44 10.45
N LEU A 81 -0.50 -11.16 10.12
CA LEU A 81 -1.81 -10.56 10.38
C LEU A 81 -2.91 -11.25 9.56
N GLN A 82 -2.66 -11.51 8.26
CA GLN A 82 -3.63 -12.21 7.43
C GLN A 82 -3.91 -13.62 7.96
N ASP A 83 -2.88 -14.36 8.35
CA ASP A 83 -3.02 -15.71 8.90
C ASP A 83 -3.86 -15.73 10.17
N ARG A 84 -3.79 -14.69 11.00
CA ARG A 84 -4.60 -14.58 12.22
C ARG A 84 -6.00 -14.03 11.97
N ALA A 85 -6.11 -12.92 11.26
CA ALA A 85 -7.38 -12.25 11.00
C ALA A 85 -8.25 -13.00 10.00
N LYS A 86 -7.69 -13.91 9.20
CA LYS A 86 -8.35 -14.77 8.19
C LYS A 86 -9.24 -13.98 7.22
N CYS A 87 -8.84 -12.77 6.89
CA CYS A 87 -9.58 -11.88 6.00
C CYS A 87 -8.62 -11.13 5.06
N PRO A 88 -9.10 -10.58 3.94
CA PRO A 88 -8.30 -9.74 3.06
C PRO A 88 -7.91 -8.43 3.76
N LEU A 89 -6.70 -7.95 3.45
CA LEU A 89 -6.15 -6.71 4.02
C LEU A 89 -6.02 -5.64 2.95
N THR A 90 -6.20 -4.38 3.34
CA THR A 90 -5.94 -3.18 2.53
C THR A 90 -5.37 -2.07 3.41
N GLY A 91 -4.89 -1.00 2.82
CA GLY A 91 -4.28 0.11 3.56
C GLY A 91 -2.89 0.43 3.04
N GLY A 92 -1.95 0.76 3.92
CA GLY A 92 -0.56 1.00 3.50
C GLY A 92 0.29 1.66 4.59
N ALA A 93 1.51 2.05 4.21
CA ALA A 93 2.48 2.65 5.11
C ALA A 93 2.40 4.18 5.12
N ALA A 94 2.59 4.75 6.30
CA ALA A 94 2.73 6.19 6.48
C ALA A 94 4.03 6.71 5.87
N ALA A 95 4.02 7.98 5.45
CA ALA A 95 5.21 8.66 4.97
C ALA A 95 6.26 8.81 6.07
N ILE A 96 7.53 8.76 5.69
CA ILE A 96 8.61 9.30 6.52
C ILE A 96 8.60 10.83 6.34
N ASP A 97 8.53 11.56 7.44
CA ASP A 97 8.71 13.01 7.42
C ASP A 97 10.14 13.34 6.93
N PRO A 98 10.30 13.99 5.78
CA PRO A 98 11.62 14.26 5.22
C PRO A 98 12.47 15.22 6.05
N VAL A 99 11.86 16.00 6.95
CA VAL A 99 12.55 16.96 7.80
C VAL A 99 13.06 16.30 9.09
N THR A 100 12.25 15.46 9.71
CA THR A 100 12.57 14.84 11.00
C THR A 100 13.10 13.42 10.88
N GLY A 101 12.98 12.79 9.70
CA GLY A 101 13.32 11.38 9.46
C GLY A 101 12.42 10.41 10.25
N LYS A 102 11.36 10.90 10.88
CA LYS A 102 10.46 10.06 11.66
C LYS A 102 9.39 9.48 10.75
N ALA A 103 9.14 8.19 10.91
CA ALA A 103 8.00 7.53 10.31
C ALA A 103 6.69 8.14 10.83
N GLY A 104 5.66 8.07 10.00
CA GLY A 104 4.36 8.64 10.31
C GLY A 104 3.84 8.18 11.66
N LEU A 105 3.31 9.12 12.42
CA LEU A 105 2.85 8.89 13.78
C LEU A 105 1.62 8.00 13.79
N ILE A 106 1.80 6.80 14.30
CA ILE A 106 0.69 6.06 14.87
C ILE A 106 0.56 6.52 16.32
N ALA A 107 -0.61 6.98 16.69
CA ALA A 107 -0.85 7.50 18.04
C ALA A 107 -0.44 6.47 19.09
N GLY A 108 0.27 6.91 20.12
CA GLY A 108 0.79 6.04 21.16
C GLY A 108 2.13 5.39 20.89
N GLY A 109 2.84 5.75 19.81
CA GLY A 109 4.18 5.21 19.51
C GLY A 109 4.16 3.79 18.94
N GLY A 110 3.01 3.31 18.48
CA GLY A 110 2.85 1.99 17.88
C GLY A 110 3.51 1.88 16.48
N GLN A 111 3.81 0.66 16.09
CA GLN A 111 4.32 0.33 14.76
C GLN A 111 3.20 0.25 13.72
N ALA A 112 1.99 -0.09 14.12
CA ALA A 112 0.83 -0.18 13.26
C ALA A 112 -0.49 0.15 13.97
N ALA A 113 -1.52 0.42 13.14
CA ALA A 113 -2.92 0.39 13.53
C ALA A 113 -3.68 -0.51 12.56
N VAL A 114 -4.56 -1.35 13.08
CA VAL A 114 -5.37 -2.31 12.30
C VAL A 114 -6.83 -2.15 12.68
N PHE A 115 -7.67 -1.85 11.72
CA PHE A 115 -9.12 -1.86 11.91
C PHE A 115 -9.72 -3.11 11.30
N LEU A 116 -10.16 -4.03 12.16
CA LEU A 116 -10.85 -5.27 11.79
C LEU A 116 -12.34 -4.97 11.59
N ILE A 117 -12.83 -5.13 10.35
CA ILE A 117 -14.21 -4.81 9.99
C ILE A 117 -15.11 -5.98 10.34
N ARG A 118 -16.14 -5.69 11.17
CA ARG A 118 -17.12 -6.68 11.69
C ARG A 118 -18.54 -6.14 11.58
N ASP A 119 -18.88 -5.58 10.43
CA ASP A 119 -20.17 -4.92 10.24
C ASP A 119 -21.16 -5.83 9.52
N GLU A 120 -22.23 -6.21 10.20
CA GLU A 120 -23.26 -7.10 9.63
C GLU A 120 -24.16 -6.39 8.62
N GLY A 121 -24.20 -5.07 8.60
CA GLY A 121 -25.04 -4.26 7.70
C GLY A 121 -24.47 -4.10 6.30
N TYR A 122 -23.16 -4.43 6.10
CA TYR A 122 -22.47 -4.21 4.85
C TYR A 122 -21.77 -5.45 4.33
N ASP A 123 -21.73 -5.58 3.00
CA ASP A 123 -20.78 -6.44 2.30
C ASP A 123 -19.53 -5.64 2.02
N VAL A 124 -18.38 -6.14 2.51
CA VAL A 124 -17.09 -5.49 2.38
C VAL A 124 -16.16 -6.35 1.56
N LYS A 125 -15.52 -5.76 0.54
CA LYS A 125 -14.61 -6.46 -0.36
C LYS A 125 -13.36 -5.63 -0.60
N VAL A 126 -12.19 -6.26 -0.48
CA VAL A 126 -10.92 -5.68 -0.95
C VAL A 126 -10.71 -6.05 -2.41
N VAL A 127 -10.34 -5.04 -3.21
CA VAL A 127 -9.98 -5.19 -4.63
C VAL A 127 -8.62 -4.54 -4.82
N SER A 128 -7.67 -5.27 -5.38
CA SER A 128 -6.34 -4.75 -5.71
C SER A 128 -6.07 -4.93 -7.19
N GLU A 129 -5.45 -3.92 -7.81
CA GLU A 129 -5.14 -3.90 -9.23
C GLU A 129 -3.69 -3.44 -9.48
N ASN A 130 -3.02 -4.14 -10.39
CA ASN A 130 -1.74 -3.75 -10.92
C ASN A 130 -1.94 -3.06 -12.28
N ILE A 131 -1.66 -1.76 -12.34
CA ILE A 131 -1.77 -1.00 -13.58
C ILE A 131 -0.63 -1.28 -14.58
N HIS A 132 0.49 -1.89 -14.11
CA HIS A 132 1.62 -2.28 -14.96
C HIS A 132 1.32 -3.63 -15.63
N ASP A 133 0.48 -3.61 -16.64
CA ASP A 133 -0.02 -4.81 -17.30
C ASP A 133 0.86 -5.35 -18.43
N VAL A 134 1.82 -4.56 -18.91
CA VAL A 134 2.76 -5.00 -19.94
C VAL A 134 3.90 -5.77 -19.28
N ILE A 135 3.93 -7.09 -19.53
CA ILE A 135 5.00 -7.98 -19.06
C ILE A 135 6.15 -7.91 -20.05
N LEU A 136 7.34 -7.55 -19.55
CA LEU A 136 8.55 -7.41 -20.36
C LEU A 136 9.47 -8.64 -20.25
N GLY A 137 9.36 -9.41 -19.18
CA GLY A 137 10.10 -10.65 -18.97
C GLY A 137 10.41 -10.94 -17.52
N GLU A 138 10.90 -12.14 -17.25
CA GLU A 138 11.38 -12.54 -15.94
C GLU A 138 12.84 -12.11 -15.75
N CYS A 139 13.18 -11.75 -14.52
CA CYS A 139 14.49 -11.30 -14.09
C CYS A 139 14.95 -12.12 -12.89
N LYS A 140 16.17 -12.61 -12.93
CA LYS A 140 16.84 -13.16 -11.75
C LYS A 140 17.48 -12.02 -10.97
N ILE A 141 17.16 -11.92 -9.69
CA ILE A 141 17.61 -10.85 -8.83
C ILE A 141 18.59 -11.41 -7.79
N GLU A 142 19.75 -10.79 -7.67
CA GLU A 142 20.62 -10.96 -6.51
C GLU A 142 20.57 -9.69 -5.66
N MET A 143 20.37 -9.85 -4.38
CA MET A 143 20.25 -8.73 -3.44
C MET A 143 21.50 -8.59 -2.57
N ASP A 144 21.81 -7.35 -2.19
CA ASP A 144 22.70 -7.01 -1.08
C ASP A 144 21.82 -6.59 0.11
N GLY A 145 21.55 -7.53 1.01
CA GLY A 145 20.52 -7.38 2.04
C GLY A 145 19.10 -7.56 1.49
N LYS A 146 18.12 -6.91 2.11
CA LYS A 146 16.70 -7.12 1.78
C LYS A 146 16.17 -6.26 0.60
N ARG A 147 16.72 -5.07 0.42
CA ARG A 147 16.13 -4.05 -0.47
C ARG A 147 17.12 -3.41 -1.45
N THR A 148 18.39 -3.76 -1.40
CA THR A 148 19.41 -3.24 -2.34
C THR A 148 19.67 -4.29 -3.40
N PHE A 149 19.49 -3.94 -4.67
CA PHE A 149 19.83 -4.81 -5.78
C PHE A 149 21.34 -4.87 -5.96
N LYS A 150 21.88 -6.07 -6.07
CA LYS A 150 23.28 -6.32 -6.43
C LYS A 150 23.42 -6.57 -7.93
N THR A 151 22.76 -7.59 -8.43
CA THR A 151 22.74 -7.91 -9.87
C THR A 151 21.32 -8.20 -10.35
N ILE A 152 21.08 -7.96 -11.65
CA ILE A 152 19.89 -8.38 -12.37
C ILE A 152 20.36 -9.16 -13.59
N ASN A 153 19.94 -10.43 -13.70
CA ASN A 153 20.38 -11.34 -14.76
C ASN A 153 21.91 -11.48 -14.86
N GLY A 154 22.63 -11.33 -13.75
CA GLY A 154 24.09 -11.41 -13.68
C GLY A 154 24.84 -10.14 -14.05
N GLU A 155 24.15 -9.05 -14.40
CA GLU A 155 24.74 -7.74 -14.67
C GLU A 155 24.59 -6.82 -13.44
N ASP A 156 25.43 -5.79 -13.33
CA ASP A 156 25.26 -4.73 -12.33
C ASP A 156 23.82 -4.17 -12.40
N ALA A 157 23.14 -4.14 -11.27
CA ALA A 157 21.70 -3.89 -11.23
C ALA A 157 21.31 -2.52 -11.79
N LEU A 158 22.07 -1.46 -11.44
CA LEU A 158 21.77 -0.10 -11.91
C LEU A 158 22.02 0.04 -13.39
N THR A 159 23.14 -0.52 -13.87
CA THR A 159 23.50 -0.53 -15.30
C THR A 159 22.44 -1.25 -16.12
N TRP A 160 22.04 -2.44 -15.70
CA TRP A 160 21.00 -3.22 -16.37
C TRP A 160 19.65 -2.47 -16.40
N TYR A 161 19.24 -1.92 -15.26
CA TYR A 161 17.96 -1.22 -15.14
C TYR A 161 17.90 0.02 -16.04
N ASN A 162 18.97 0.82 -16.08
CA ASN A 162 19.06 2.00 -16.96
C ASN A 162 19.04 1.59 -18.45
N ALA A 163 19.66 0.46 -18.81
CA ALA A 163 19.59 -0.08 -20.17
C ALA A 163 18.14 -0.45 -20.54
N GLN A 164 17.37 -1.06 -19.63
CA GLN A 164 15.95 -1.35 -19.88
C GLN A 164 15.12 -0.05 -20.02
N ARG A 165 15.35 0.95 -19.18
CA ARG A 165 14.67 2.25 -19.31
C ARG A 165 14.92 2.90 -20.66
N THR A 166 16.18 2.93 -21.11
CA THR A 166 16.54 3.43 -22.43
C THR A 166 15.87 2.61 -23.55
N LYS A 167 15.89 1.28 -23.44
CA LYS A 167 15.24 0.38 -24.41
C LYS A 167 13.76 0.64 -24.58
N TYR A 168 13.06 0.98 -23.50
CA TYR A 168 11.61 1.20 -23.50
C TYR A 168 11.23 2.70 -23.57
N GLY A 169 12.18 3.60 -23.74
CA GLY A 169 11.96 5.04 -23.90
C GLY A 169 11.49 5.73 -22.62
N ILE A 170 11.85 5.17 -21.45
CA ILE A 170 11.48 5.71 -20.13
C ILE A 170 12.56 6.70 -19.70
N GLY A 171 12.15 7.93 -19.40
CA GLY A 171 13.03 9.03 -18.99
C GLY A 171 13.67 8.83 -17.61
N ASP A 172 14.69 9.63 -17.28
CA ASP A 172 15.46 9.48 -16.03
C ASP A 172 14.66 9.80 -14.75
N GLN A 173 13.52 10.47 -14.89
CA GLN A 173 12.63 10.81 -13.79
C GLN A 173 11.35 9.95 -13.74
N ASP A 174 11.21 8.98 -14.66
CA ASP A 174 9.96 8.25 -14.87
C ASP A 174 10.07 6.81 -14.34
N PHE A 175 10.64 6.64 -13.14
CA PHE A 175 10.83 5.31 -12.51
C PHE A 175 9.51 4.56 -12.29
N GLU A 176 8.41 5.30 -12.14
CA GLU A 176 7.08 4.76 -11.87
C GLU A 176 6.48 4.01 -13.06
N TYR A 177 6.99 4.21 -14.27
CA TYR A 177 6.51 3.50 -15.47
C TYR A 177 7.10 2.09 -15.64
N LEU A 178 8.22 1.79 -14.98
CA LEU A 178 8.90 0.50 -15.04
C LEU A 178 9.07 -0.04 -13.62
N THR A 179 8.61 -1.27 -13.39
CA THR A 179 8.64 -1.87 -12.05
C THR A 179 8.89 -3.37 -12.11
N PHE A 180 9.26 -3.94 -10.97
CA PHE A 180 9.30 -5.38 -10.79
C PHE A 180 8.06 -5.84 -10.04
N SER A 181 7.50 -6.99 -10.42
CA SER A 181 6.45 -7.64 -9.64
C SER A 181 6.87 -9.06 -9.26
N ASP A 182 6.40 -9.51 -8.13
CA ASP A 182 6.55 -10.89 -7.70
C ASP A 182 5.64 -11.85 -8.47
N THR A 183 5.67 -13.13 -8.10
CA THR A 183 4.87 -14.19 -8.72
C THR A 183 3.35 -13.98 -8.59
N LEU A 184 2.90 -13.20 -7.60
CA LEU A 184 1.50 -12.81 -7.46
C LEU A 184 1.13 -11.55 -8.26
N GLY A 185 2.10 -10.87 -8.85
CA GLY A 185 1.91 -9.62 -9.57
C GLY A 185 1.89 -8.39 -8.68
N VAL A 186 2.37 -8.47 -7.43
CA VAL A 186 2.51 -7.32 -6.53
C VAL A 186 3.82 -6.61 -6.83
N ASN A 187 3.73 -5.32 -7.13
CA ASN A 187 4.87 -4.50 -7.55
C ASN A 187 5.79 -4.09 -6.40
N ALA A 188 7.02 -3.76 -6.77
CA ALA A 188 8.04 -3.16 -5.94
C ALA A 188 8.57 -1.89 -6.62
N HIS A 189 8.32 -0.73 -6.03
CA HIS A 189 8.91 0.54 -6.50
C HIS A 189 10.44 0.46 -6.44
N THR A 190 11.10 0.95 -7.48
CA THR A 190 12.56 1.06 -7.54
C THR A 190 12.99 2.51 -7.58
N SER A 191 14.08 2.82 -6.90
CA SER A 191 14.69 4.15 -6.94
C SER A 191 16.21 4.02 -6.86
N VAL A 192 16.92 5.09 -7.19
CA VAL A 192 18.37 5.15 -7.04
C VAL A 192 18.73 5.90 -5.77
N HIS A 193 19.45 5.24 -4.88
CA HIS A 193 19.95 5.85 -3.65
C HIS A 193 21.45 5.57 -3.49
N ASN A 194 22.25 6.62 -3.34
CA ASN A 194 23.72 6.53 -3.22
C ASN A 194 24.38 5.67 -4.32
N GLY A 195 23.89 5.78 -5.56
CA GLY A 195 24.43 5.03 -6.70
C GLY A 195 24.03 3.55 -6.76
N CYS A 196 23.14 3.10 -5.89
CA CYS A 196 22.58 1.75 -5.90
C CYS A 196 21.10 1.78 -6.27
N LEU A 197 20.65 0.75 -6.97
CA LEU A 197 19.22 0.50 -7.19
C LEU A 197 18.63 -0.11 -5.92
N VAL A 198 17.55 0.49 -5.40
CA VAL A 198 16.90 0.03 -4.16
C VAL A 198 15.42 -0.21 -4.39
N SER A 199 14.85 -1.14 -3.63
CA SER A 199 13.43 -1.49 -3.65
C SER A 199 12.67 -0.86 -2.50
N GLY A 200 11.42 -0.49 -2.73
CA GLY A 200 10.49 -0.03 -1.69
C GLY A 200 9.97 -1.14 -0.77
N ARG A 201 10.17 -2.40 -1.13
CA ARG A 201 9.79 -3.58 -0.34
C ARG A 201 10.78 -4.73 -0.50
N ASP A 202 10.64 -5.78 0.29
CA ASP A 202 11.44 -6.99 0.16
C ASP A 202 11.13 -7.70 -1.18
N LEU A 203 12.15 -8.26 -1.83
CA LEU A 203 12.05 -8.90 -3.14
C LEU A 203 12.24 -10.41 -3.07
N GLU A 204 11.72 -11.09 -4.08
CA GLU A 204 11.98 -12.51 -4.37
C GLU A 204 13.18 -12.63 -5.31
N ASP A 205 13.83 -13.83 -5.36
CA ASP A 205 14.98 -14.08 -6.22
C ASP A 205 14.63 -14.03 -7.72
N THR A 206 13.35 -14.21 -8.04
CA THR A 206 12.83 -14.08 -9.40
C THR A 206 11.66 -13.10 -9.40
N MET A 207 11.78 -12.07 -10.20
CA MET A 207 10.76 -11.04 -10.36
C MET A 207 10.41 -10.87 -11.84
N THR A 208 9.22 -10.36 -12.10
CA THR A 208 8.78 -10.03 -13.47
C THR A 208 8.94 -8.53 -13.69
N LEU A 209 9.72 -8.15 -14.71
CA LEU A 209 9.78 -6.75 -15.16
C LEU A 209 8.49 -6.40 -15.86
N ARG A 210 7.87 -5.29 -15.46
CA ARG A 210 6.60 -4.80 -15.98
C ARG A 210 6.67 -3.32 -16.34
N MET A 211 5.77 -2.92 -17.22
CA MET A 211 5.63 -1.53 -17.64
C MET A 211 4.14 -1.13 -17.70
N VAL A 212 3.89 0.14 -17.47
CA VAL A 212 2.62 0.79 -17.80
C VAL A 212 2.87 1.85 -18.90
N PRO A 213 2.16 1.81 -20.04
CA PRO A 213 2.21 2.90 -21.01
C PRO A 213 1.65 4.19 -20.44
N ALA A 214 2.34 5.31 -20.67
CA ALA A 214 1.97 6.61 -20.09
C ALA A 214 0.53 7.03 -20.41
N ASP A 215 0.03 6.73 -21.59
CA ASP A 215 -1.34 7.02 -22.03
C ASP A 215 -2.42 6.17 -21.33
N LYS A 216 -2.02 5.08 -20.66
CA LYS A 216 -2.96 4.17 -19.98
C LYS A 216 -3.04 4.37 -18.48
N VAL A 217 -2.09 5.08 -17.86
CA VAL A 217 -2.07 5.29 -16.42
C VAL A 217 -3.34 6.01 -15.96
N PHE A 218 -3.60 7.18 -16.55
CA PHE A 218 -4.71 8.03 -16.14
C PHE A 218 -6.10 7.37 -16.31
N PRO A 219 -6.45 6.81 -17.46
CA PRO A 219 -7.76 6.16 -17.62
C PRO A 219 -8.01 5.01 -16.64
N ARG A 220 -6.98 4.27 -16.29
CA ARG A 220 -7.08 3.16 -15.33
C ARG A 220 -7.28 3.64 -13.91
N MET A 221 -6.50 4.63 -13.51
CA MET A 221 -6.65 5.20 -12.18
C MET A 221 -8.00 5.88 -12.03
N ASP A 222 -8.44 6.65 -13.03
CA ASP A 222 -9.75 7.29 -13.03
C ASP A 222 -10.89 6.26 -12.87
N ALA A 223 -10.86 5.19 -13.65
CA ALA A 223 -11.83 4.10 -13.53
C ALA A 223 -11.81 3.41 -12.15
N PHE A 224 -10.62 3.25 -11.55
CA PHE A 224 -10.47 2.64 -10.24
C PHE A 224 -10.99 3.54 -9.11
N TYR A 225 -10.79 4.86 -9.23
CA TYR A 225 -11.24 5.87 -8.28
C TYR A 225 -12.70 6.27 -8.41
N ALA A 226 -13.36 5.97 -9.53
CA ALA A 226 -14.75 6.37 -9.79
C ALA A 226 -15.81 5.67 -8.94
N ASP A 227 -15.44 4.71 -8.06
CA ASP A 227 -16.37 3.99 -7.20
C ASP A 227 -16.69 4.81 -5.94
N GLU A 228 -17.87 5.43 -5.90
CA GLU A 228 -18.36 6.26 -4.80
C GLU A 228 -18.46 5.52 -3.45
N ASN A 229 -18.61 4.20 -3.50
CA ASN A 229 -18.75 3.33 -2.32
C ASN A 229 -17.43 2.62 -1.98
N ALA A 230 -16.31 3.23 -2.30
CA ALA A 230 -15.00 2.68 -2.00
C ALA A 230 -14.06 3.69 -1.36
N VAL A 231 -13.13 3.16 -0.56
CA VAL A 231 -11.94 3.89 -0.10
C VAL A 231 -10.73 3.31 -0.80
N VAL A 232 -10.00 4.16 -1.53
CA VAL A 232 -8.83 3.76 -2.32
C VAL A 232 -7.55 4.05 -1.57
N PHE A 233 -6.62 3.10 -1.61
CA PHE A 233 -5.26 3.21 -1.11
C PHE A 233 -4.31 3.05 -2.30
N GLY A 234 -3.53 4.07 -2.61
CA GLY A 234 -2.59 4.06 -3.72
C GLY A 234 -1.18 4.42 -3.28
N CYS A 235 -0.19 4.04 -4.07
CA CYS A 235 1.19 4.40 -3.80
C CYS A 235 1.44 5.89 -4.09
N ALA A 236 2.17 6.57 -3.19
CA ALA A 236 2.58 7.95 -3.39
C ALA A 236 3.45 8.15 -4.64
N GLY A 237 4.19 7.10 -5.07
CA GLY A 237 4.92 7.10 -6.33
C GLY A 237 4.02 7.35 -7.54
N LEU A 238 2.80 6.81 -7.55
CA LEU A 238 1.85 7.03 -8.64
C LEU A 238 1.38 8.50 -8.74
N LYS A 239 1.47 9.26 -7.66
CA LYS A 239 1.10 10.68 -7.66
C LYS A 239 1.97 11.51 -8.62
N GLY A 240 3.25 11.13 -8.78
CA GLY A 240 4.19 11.83 -9.66
C GLY A 240 3.84 11.75 -11.15
N ILE A 241 3.15 10.69 -11.55
CA ILE A 241 2.77 10.44 -12.96
C ILE A 241 1.35 10.89 -13.31
N LEU A 242 0.60 11.43 -12.33
CA LEU A 242 -0.77 11.86 -12.53
C LEU A 242 -0.88 13.36 -12.81
N PRO A 243 -1.67 13.78 -13.82
CA PRO A 243 -2.06 15.16 -13.96
C PRO A 243 -2.98 15.57 -12.80
N GLN A 244 -2.80 16.76 -12.28
CA GLN A 244 -3.68 17.35 -11.26
C GLN A 244 -4.94 17.98 -11.90
N PRO A 245 -6.12 17.91 -11.23
CA PRO A 245 -6.43 17.27 -9.95
C PRO A 245 -6.62 15.77 -10.10
N ILE A 246 -6.12 15.01 -9.13
CA ILE A 246 -6.00 13.55 -9.19
C ILE A 246 -7.32 12.85 -8.96
N MET A 247 -8.30 13.44 -8.39
CA MET A 247 -9.48 12.70 -7.95
C MET A 247 -10.74 13.39 -8.40
N GLY A 248 -11.55 12.65 -9.14
CA GLY A 248 -12.96 12.91 -9.23
C GLY A 248 -13.62 12.82 -7.84
N GLU A 249 -14.82 12.33 -7.73
CA GLU A 249 -15.59 12.30 -6.48
C GLU A 249 -15.18 11.16 -5.50
N GLY A 250 -14.15 10.37 -5.80
CA GLY A 250 -13.73 9.22 -5.01
C GLY A 250 -13.00 9.60 -3.71
N THR A 251 -13.09 8.73 -2.72
CA THR A 251 -12.37 8.84 -1.43
C THR A 251 -11.13 7.96 -1.46
N GLY A 252 -9.96 8.52 -1.12
CA GLY A 252 -8.73 7.71 -1.09
C GLY A 252 -7.54 8.38 -0.45
N LEU A 253 -6.46 7.61 -0.33
CA LEU A 253 -5.21 7.98 0.31
C LEU A 253 -4.03 7.56 -0.55
N PHE A 254 -3.02 8.42 -0.69
CA PHE A 254 -1.71 8.03 -1.20
C PHE A 254 -0.77 7.72 -0.04
N MET A 255 -0.17 6.54 -0.06
CA MET A 255 0.66 5.99 1.00
C MET A 255 2.05 5.62 0.49
N PHE A 256 3.02 5.45 1.38
CA PHE A 256 4.37 5.00 1.03
C PHE A 256 4.43 3.47 0.92
N GLY A 257 3.79 2.95 -0.12
CA GLY A 257 3.46 1.54 -0.26
C GLY A 257 2.09 1.23 0.31
N GLU A 258 1.38 0.37 -0.39
CA GLU A 258 0.03 -0.07 -0.06
C GLU A 258 -0.01 -1.54 0.35
N VAL A 259 -1.02 -1.89 1.15
CA VAL A 259 -1.37 -3.28 1.42
C VAL A 259 -2.36 -3.75 0.38
N CYS A 260 -1.97 -4.75 -0.40
CA CYS A 260 -2.77 -5.32 -1.49
C CYS A 260 -3.18 -6.74 -1.18
N THR A 261 -4.38 -7.14 -1.60
CA THR A 261 -4.79 -8.55 -1.60
C THR A 261 -4.99 -9.01 -3.03
N VAL A 262 -4.15 -9.93 -3.49
CA VAL A 262 -4.18 -10.52 -4.82
C VAL A 262 -4.38 -12.03 -4.69
N ASN A 263 -5.39 -12.57 -5.35
CA ASN A 263 -5.75 -14.00 -5.27
C ASN A 263 -5.91 -14.51 -3.83
N GLY A 264 -6.45 -13.68 -2.93
CA GLY A 264 -6.65 -14.02 -1.53
C GLY A 264 -5.41 -13.92 -0.63
N ILE A 265 -4.26 -13.53 -1.18
CA ILE A 265 -3.00 -13.35 -0.44
C ILE A 265 -2.72 -11.87 -0.29
N SER A 266 -2.54 -11.41 0.96
CA SER A 266 -2.21 -10.03 1.25
C SER A 266 -0.70 -9.84 1.33
N LYS A 267 -0.21 -8.79 0.68
CA LYS A 267 1.21 -8.40 0.68
C LYS A 267 1.36 -6.89 0.77
N PHE A 268 2.50 -6.46 1.26
CA PHE A 268 2.93 -5.07 1.12
C PHE A 268 3.44 -4.86 -0.31
N GLY A 269 2.93 -3.84 -1.00
CA GLY A 269 3.23 -3.52 -2.38
C GLY A 269 3.59 -2.05 -2.58
N ASN A 270 4.03 -1.75 -3.79
CA ASN A 270 4.24 -0.38 -4.26
C ASN A 270 3.66 -0.25 -5.67
N LEU A 271 3.25 0.95 -6.06
CA LEU A 271 2.72 1.24 -7.40
C LEU A 271 1.52 0.34 -7.79
N MET A 272 0.80 -0.13 -6.79
CA MET A 272 -0.47 -0.84 -6.94
C MET A 272 -1.62 0.10 -6.60
N LEU A 273 -2.83 -0.31 -6.94
CA LEU A 273 -4.06 0.27 -6.42
C LEU A 273 -4.76 -0.77 -5.56
N SER A 274 -5.21 -0.37 -4.37
CA SER A 274 -6.02 -1.22 -3.51
C SER A 274 -7.23 -0.43 -3.03
N LYS A 275 -8.41 -1.02 -3.01
CA LYS A 275 -9.61 -0.36 -2.51
C LYS A 275 -10.46 -1.28 -1.65
N LEU A 276 -11.11 -0.66 -0.69
CA LEU A 276 -12.16 -1.25 0.13
C LEU A 276 -13.51 -0.83 -0.46
N CYS A 277 -14.21 -1.75 -1.09
CA CYS A 277 -15.58 -1.56 -1.58
C CYS A 277 -16.56 -1.92 -0.47
N ILE A 278 -17.56 -1.03 -0.24
CA ILE A 278 -18.51 -1.14 0.86
C ILE A 278 -19.92 -1.04 0.26
N ARG A 279 -20.73 -2.05 0.42
CA ARG A 279 -22.10 -2.08 -0.10
C ARG A 279 -23.08 -2.48 0.99
N PRO A 280 -24.19 -1.73 1.20
CA PRO A 280 -25.24 -2.17 2.11
C PRO A 280 -25.75 -3.56 1.72
N LYS A 281 -25.90 -4.45 2.70
CA LYS A 281 -26.61 -5.72 2.48
C LYS A 281 -28.08 -5.44 2.20
N LYS A 282 -28.62 -6.17 1.23
CA LYS A 282 -30.05 -6.09 0.87
C LYS A 282 -30.90 -6.85 1.87
#